data_e763bafd3d2aa8a809beb66239840901
#
_entry.id   e763bafd3d2aa8a809beb66239840901
#
_cell.length_a   1.000
_cell.length_b   1.000
_cell.length_c   1.000
_cell.angle_alpha   90.00
_cell.angle_beta   90.00
_cell.angle_gamma   90.00
#
_symmetry.space_group_name_H-M   'P 1'
#
loop_
_entity.id
_entity.type
_entity.pdbx_description
1 polymer ?
#
loop_
_entity_poly.entity_id
_entity_poly.type
_entity_poly.pdbx_seq_one_letter_code
_entity_poly.pdbx_strand_id
1 'polypeptide(L)'
;LGDYAFPCFGLAKELKKSPVEIAKDLALKIKSNKYIKEIKSTGPYVNFFVNESILNEITLNEVLNQKKKYGSWPKKNKRVVIEFPAPNTNKPLHLGHVRNMLIGESLSRILEFNGCKVFRVNLNNDRGVHICKSMLAYKKWGDTKTPESEKKKSDHFVGDFYVLYNRKLKENPGLDKEAQDMLRKWESGDKETLELWKKMNNWAIKGFNETYKIFGIKHDKTYNESQHYDKAKDIVLDNLKKGIFKKDEEGNIYAELEKYNLPNKI
;
A
#
# COMPACT_ATOMS: atom_id res chain seq x y z
N LEU A 1 40.49 -0.91 12.72
CA LEU A 1 39.49 -1.96 12.78
C LEU A 1 39.46 -2.66 11.43
N GLY A 2 39.26 -4.01 11.42
CA GLY A 2 39.15 -4.76 10.17
C GLY A 2 37.79 -4.64 9.51
N ASP A 3 37.62 -5.24 8.30
CA ASP A 3 36.34 -5.34 7.60
C ASP A 3 35.34 -6.21 8.37
N TYR A 4 35.87 -7.25 9.05
CA TYR A 4 35.14 -8.07 10.00
C TYR A 4 35.92 -8.18 11.31
N ALA A 5 35.21 -8.29 12.43
CA ALA A 5 35.80 -8.45 13.76
C ALA A 5 35.08 -9.56 14.53
N PHE A 6 35.89 -10.46 15.12
CA PHE A 6 35.37 -11.49 16.01
C PHE A 6 35.67 -11.11 17.46
N PRO A 7 34.68 -10.90 18.33
CA PRO A 7 34.88 -10.59 19.74
C PRO A 7 35.19 -11.86 20.55
N CYS A 8 36.28 -11.85 21.27
CA CYS A 8 36.76 -13.03 22.05
C CYS A 8 36.16 -13.13 23.47
N PHE A 9 35.25 -12.23 23.87
CA PHE A 9 34.66 -12.22 25.22
C PHE A 9 33.94 -13.53 25.58
N GLY A 10 33.19 -14.11 24.64
CA GLY A 10 32.44 -15.35 24.85
C GLY A 10 33.33 -16.58 25.14
N LEU A 11 34.58 -16.55 24.67
CA LEU A 11 35.53 -17.65 24.84
C LEU A 11 36.30 -17.58 26.16
N ALA A 12 36.29 -16.44 26.84
CA ALA A 12 37.13 -16.19 28.04
C ALA A 12 36.85 -17.18 29.19
N LYS A 13 35.57 -17.48 29.41
CA LYS A 13 35.13 -18.40 30.48
C LYS A 13 35.54 -19.85 30.19
N GLU A 14 35.42 -20.29 28.96
CA GLU A 14 35.70 -21.66 28.54
C GLU A 14 37.22 -21.92 28.48
N LEU A 15 37.97 -20.98 27.91
CA LEU A 15 39.40 -21.11 27.73
C LEU A 15 40.20 -20.65 28.96
N LYS A 16 39.57 -20.11 29.99
CA LYS A 16 40.20 -19.57 31.22
C LYS A 16 41.36 -18.61 30.93
N LYS A 17 41.21 -17.78 29.89
CA LYS A 17 42.19 -16.78 29.44
C LYS A 17 41.52 -15.43 29.27
N SER A 18 42.30 -14.36 29.28
CA SER A 18 41.75 -13.03 28.98
C SER A 18 41.35 -12.95 27.52
N PRO A 19 40.23 -12.19 27.17
CA PRO A 19 39.83 -12.02 25.79
C PRO A 19 40.93 -11.47 24.87
N VAL A 20 41.83 -10.66 25.41
CA VAL A 20 42.97 -10.09 24.67
C VAL A 20 44.00 -11.15 24.31
N GLU A 21 44.33 -12.04 25.25
CA GLU A 21 45.23 -13.17 25.00
C GLU A 21 44.63 -14.15 23.99
N ILE A 22 43.34 -14.45 24.11
CA ILE A 22 42.65 -15.30 23.17
C ILE A 22 42.69 -14.70 21.76
N ALA A 23 42.46 -13.38 21.63
CA ALA A 23 42.50 -12.70 20.34
C ALA A 23 43.88 -12.75 19.69
N LYS A 24 44.95 -12.60 20.49
CA LYS A 24 46.35 -12.74 20.03
C LYS A 24 46.64 -14.17 19.57
N ASP A 25 46.30 -15.15 20.39
CA ASP A 25 46.52 -16.57 20.10
C ASP A 25 45.78 -17.00 18.80
N LEU A 26 44.54 -16.55 18.64
CA LEU A 26 43.74 -16.84 17.42
C LEU A 26 44.31 -16.16 16.19
N ALA A 27 44.67 -14.88 16.28
CA ALA A 27 45.27 -14.16 15.15
C ALA A 27 46.57 -14.78 14.64
N LEU A 28 47.35 -15.39 15.51
CA LEU A 28 48.58 -16.12 15.14
C LEU A 28 48.31 -17.50 14.52
N LYS A 29 47.23 -18.18 14.95
CA LYS A 29 46.87 -19.52 14.48
C LYS A 29 46.09 -19.55 13.19
N ILE A 30 45.23 -18.56 12.95
CA ILE A 30 44.42 -18.50 11.77
C ILE A 30 45.25 -18.01 10.59
N LYS A 31 45.34 -18.84 9.55
CA LYS A 31 46.07 -18.48 8.34
C LYS A 31 45.21 -17.64 7.41
N SER A 32 45.83 -16.62 6.82
CA SER A 32 45.24 -15.91 5.70
C SER A 32 44.98 -16.84 4.50
N ASN A 33 44.10 -16.45 3.61
CA ASN A 33 43.77 -17.20 2.41
C ASN A 33 43.49 -16.22 1.26
N LYS A 34 43.09 -16.72 0.10
CA LYS A 34 42.84 -15.83 -1.06
C LYS A 34 41.76 -14.76 -0.80
N TYR A 35 40.81 -14.97 0.12
CA TYR A 35 39.74 -14.03 0.44
C TYR A 35 40.13 -13.05 1.55
N ILE A 36 40.98 -13.49 2.48
CA ILE A 36 41.44 -12.72 3.67
C ILE A 36 42.92 -12.44 3.51
N LYS A 37 43.28 -11.20 3.25
CA LYS A 37 44.67 -10.78 3.04
C LYS A 37 45.47 -10.68 4.34
N GLU A 38 44.80 -10.33 5.44
CA GLU A 38 45.45 -10.07 6.71
C GLU A 38 44.52 -10.37 7.90
N ILE A 39 45.09 -10.86 8.99
CA ILE A 39 44.41 -11.12 10.28
C ILE A 39 45.21 -10.49 11.38
N LYS A 40 44.61 -9.63 12.20
CA LYS A 40 45.27 -8.92 13.31
C LYS A 40 44.42 -8.95 14.56
N SER A 41 45.06 -9.05 15.72
CA SER A 41 44.38 -8.79 17.00
C SER A 41 44.46 -7.31 17.37
N THR A 42 43.33 -6.76 17.87
CA THR A 42 43.29 -5.41 18.44
C THR A 42 42.44 -5.46 19.71
N GLY A 43 43.08 -5.37 20.86
CA GLY A 43 42.41 -5.62 22.12
C GLY A 43 41.76 -7.02 22.15
N PRO A 44 40.51 -7.15 22.57
CA PRO A 44 39.79 -8.43 22.64
C PRO A 44 39.19 -8.90 21.31
N TYR A 45 39.60 -8.32 20.18
CA TYR A 45 39.04 -8.62 18.86
C TYR A 45 40.07 -9.21 17.92
N VAL A 46 39.67 -10.23 17.15
CA VAL A 46 40.39 -10.68 15.96
C VAL A 46 39.78 -9.97 14.77
N ASN A 47 40.57 -9.17 14.07
CA ASN A 47 40.14 -8.39 12.89
C ASN A 47 40.61 -9.09 11.61
N PHE A 48 39.70 -9.21 10.67
CA PHE A 48 39.95 -9.78 9.35
C PHE A 48 39.90 -8.68 8.30
N PHE A 49 40.88 -8.65 7.42
CA PHE A 49 40.99 -7.72 6.30
C PHE A 49 40.77 -8.48 5.00
N VAL A 50 39.70 -8.12 4.25
CA VAL A 50 39.34 -8.78 3.03
C VAL A 50 40.33 -8.46 1.90
N ASN A 51 40.56 -9.39 1.00
CA ASN A 51 41.32 -9.14 -0.21
C ASN A 51 40.40 -8.39 -1.22
N GLU A 52 40.58 -7.08 -1.30
CA GLU A 52 39.76 -6.19 -2.11
C GLU A 52 39.76 -6.57 -3.61
N SER A 53 40.93 -7.00 -4.13
CA SER A 53 41.01 -7.40 -5.56
C SER A 53 40.15 -8.63 -5.83
N ILE A 54 40.18 -9.63 -4.95
CA ILE A 54 39.34 -10.83 -5.09
C ILE A 54 37.86 -10.50 -4.88
N LEU A 55 37.55 -9.66 -3.88
CA LEU A 55 36.17 -9.21 -3.65
C LEU A 55 35.61 -8.48 -4.89
N ASN A 56 36.40 -7.56 -5.45
CA ASN A 56 35.99 -6.83 -6.63
C ASN A 56 35.79 -7.74 -7.85
N GLU A 57 36.71 -8.67 -8.09
CA GLU A 57 36.62 -9.65 -9.17
C GLU A 57 35.36 -10.50 -9.05
N ILE A 58 35.09 -11.08 -7.87
CA ILE A 58 33.90 -11.90 -7.64
C ILE A 58 32.64 -11.06 -7.83
N THR A 59 32.59 -9.88 -7.22
CA THR A 59 31.39 -9.02 -7.28
C THR A 59 31.09 -8.57 -8.71
N LEU A 60 32.12 -8.13 -9.44
CA LEU A 60 31.93 -7.70 -10.84
C LEU A 60 31.48 -8.87 -11.73
N ASN A 61 32.08 -10.05 -11.57
CA ASN A 61 31.67 -11.23 -12.32
C ASN A 61 30.23 -11.63 -12.00
N GLU A 62 29.80 -11.57 -10.73
CA GLU A 62 28.41 -11.85 -10.35
C GLU A 62 27.44 -10.80 -10.95
N VAL A 63 27.79 -9.51 -10.88
CA VAL A 63 26.97 -8.42 -11.47
C VAL A 63 26.82 -8.65 -12.98
N LEU A 64 27.91 -8.93 -13.68
CA LEU A 64 27.89 -9.16 -15.12
C LEU A 64 27.09 -10.39 -15.51
N ASN A 65 27.18 -11.47 -14.72
CA ASN A 65 26.47 -12.73 -14.97
C ASN A 65 24.98 -12.62 -14.63
N GLN A 66 24.64 -12.08 -13.46
CA GLN A 66 23.26 -12.01 -12.96
C GLN A 66 22.48 -10.82 -13.54
N LYS A 67 23.19 -9.77 -14.00
CA LYS A 67 22.59 -8.54 -14.58
C LYS A 67 21.51 -7.97 -13.63
N LYS A 68 20.29 -7.84 -14.14
CA LYS A 68 19.14 -7.32 -13.36
C LYS A 68 18.71 -8.20 -12.17
N LYS A 69 19.25 -9.42 -12.07
CA LYS A 69 18.93 -10.35 -10.96
C LYS A 69 19.98 -10.28 -9.84
N TYR A 70 21.07 -9.54 -10.02
CA TYR A 70 22.09 -9.42 -8.99
C TYR A 70 21.49 -8.92 -7.68
N GLY A 71 21.77 -9.61 -6.58
CA GLY A 71 21.23 -9.34 -5.25
C GLY A 71 19.81 -9.87 -5.01
N SER A 72 19.14 -10.45 -6.03
CA SER A 72 17.83 -11.06 -5.81
C SER A 72 17.93 -12.40 -5.09
N TRP A 73 16.89 -12.72 -4.32
CA TRP A 73 16.79 -13.98 -3.62
C TRP A 73 16.07 -15.06 -4.46
N PRO A 74 16.37 -16.35 -4.26
CA PRO A 74 15.62 -17.42 -4.87
C PRO A 74 14.12 -17.35 -4.56
N LYS A 75 13.29 -17.87 -5.47
CA LYS A 75 11.85 -17.90 -5.27
C LYS A 75 11.48 -18.60 -3.96
N LYS A 76 10.66 -17.95 -3.15
CA LYS A 76 10.08 -18.48 -1.90
C LYS A 76 8.63 -18.91 -2.16
N ASN A 77 8.18 -19.95 -1.47
CA ASN A 77 6.76 -20.32 -1.49
C ASN A 77 5.94 -19.40 -0.57
N LYS A 78 6.06 -18.09 -0.80
CA LYS A 78 5.36 -17.04 -0.05
C LYS A 78 4.62 -16.12 -1.00
N ARG A 79 3.29 -16.03 -0.81
CA ARG A 79 2.41 -15.10 -1.52
C ARG A 79 2.09 -13.92 -0.62
N VAL A 80 2.15 -12.72 -1.16
CA VAL A 80 1.86 -11.47 -0.45
C VAL A 80 0.87 -10.67 -1.29
N VAL A 81 -0.18 -10.19 -0.67
CA VAL A 81 -1.14 -9.25 -1.28
C VAL A 81 -0.86 -7.87 -0.73
N ILE A 82 -0.73 -6.88 -1.59
CA ILE A 82 -0.53 -5.48 -1.22
C ILE A 82 -1.60 -4.65 -1.89
N GLU A 83 -2.39 -3.94 -1.10
CA GLU A 83 -3.45 -3.06 -1.57
C GLU A 83 -2.98 -1.59 -1.56
N PHE A 84 -3.20 -0.90 -2.67
CA PHE A 84 -2.99 0.55 -2.84
C PHE A 84 -3.62 1.03 -4.15
N PRO A 85 -4.00 2.33 -4.31
CA PRO A 85 -4.09 3.39 -3.31
C PRO A 85 -5.48 3.57 -2.70
N ALA A 86 -6.49 2.77 -3.06
CA ALA A 86 -7.88 2.80 -2.59
C ALA A 86 -8.58 4.18 -2.79
N PRO A 87 -8.72 4.67 -4.03
CA PRO A 87 -9.29 5.99 -4.28
C PRO A 87 -10.82 5.98 -4.25
N ASN A 88 -11.39 7.13 -3.87
CA ASN A 88 -12.83 7.39 -4.05
C ASN A 88 -13.08 7.98 -5.43
N THR A 89 -14.09 7.48 -6.15
CA THR A 89 -14.39 7.89 -7.54
C THR A 89 -15.12 9.22 -7.68
N ASN A 90 -15.19 10.01 -6.61
CA ASN A 90 -15.80 11.34 -6.61
C ASN A 90 -14.78 12.51 -6.62
N LYS A 91 -13.49 12.22 -6.64
CA LYS A 91 -12.43 13.23 -6.60
C LYS A 91 -11.15 12.71 -7.26
N PRO A 92 -10.25 13.63 -7.74
CA PRO A 92 -8.98 13.22 -8.31
C PRO A 92 -8.05 12.61 -7.26
N LEU A 93 -7.03 11.89 -7.75
CA LEU A 93 -5.93 11.46 -6.89
C LEU A 93 -5.18 12.69 -6.36
N HIS A 94 -4.80 12.63 -5.09
CA HIS A 94 -4.01 13.68 -4.43
C HIS A 94 -2.70 13.10 -3.87
N LEU A 95 -1.84 13.96 -3.32
CA LEU A 95 -0.51 13.56 -2.82
C LEU A 95 -0.55 12.36 -1.84
N GLY A 96 -1.62 12.23 -1.03
CA GLY A 96 -1.80 11.07 -0.16
C GLY A 96 -1.93 9.76 -0.94
N HIS A 97 -2.66 9.77 -2.06
CA HIS A 97 -2.77 8.60 -2.94
C HIS A 97 -1.43 8.31 -3.65
N VAL A 98 -0.72 9.36 -4.10
CA VAL A 98 0.61 9.22 -4.72
C VAL A 98 1.58 8.59 -3.73
N ARG A 99 1.60 9.07 -2.48
CA ARG A 99 2.41 8.46 -1.42
C ARG A 99 2.10 6.97 -1.23
N ASN A 100 0.82 6.61 -1.13
CA ASN A 100 0.41 5.21 -0.96
C ASN A 100 0.83 4.34 -2.16
N MET A 101 0.68 4.86 -3.38
CA MET A 101 1.12 4.17 -4.60
C MET A 101 2.64 3.90 -4.58
N LEU A 102 3.44 4.91 -4.25
CA LEU A 102 4.90 4.79 -4.23
C LEU A 102 5.37 3.83 -3.13
N ILE A 103 4.76 3.88 -1.93
CA ILE A 103 5.07 2.94 -0.85
C ILE A 103 4.69 1.52 -1.26
N GLY A 104 3.45 1.33 -1.75
CA GLY A 104 2.94 0.02 -2.15
C GLY A 104 3.77 -0.61 -3.27
N GLU A 105 4.11 0.14 -4.31
CA GLU A 105 4.91 -0.34 -5.42
C GLU A 105 6.37 -0.62 -5.01
N SER A 106 6.98 0.27 -4.20
CA SER A 106 8.34 0.05 -3.69
C SER A 106 8.43 -1.21 -2.84
N LEU A 107 7.47 -1.38 -1.91
CA LEU A 107 7.39 -2.59 -1.09
C LEU A 107 7.17 -3.84 -1.93
N SER A 108 6.30 -3.76 -2.94
CA SER A 108 6.07 -4.85 -3.89
C SER A 108 7.36 -5.29 -4.58
N ARG A 109 8.13 -4.35 -5.12
CA ARG A 109 9.41 -4.63 -5.79
C ARG A 109 10.45 -5.22 -4.86
N ILE A 110 10.56 -4.70 -3.63
CA ILE A 110 11.47 -5.24 -2.61
C ILE A 110 11.11 -6.69 -2.27
N LEU A 111 9.83 -6.99 -2.07
CA LEU A 111 9.37 -8.33 -1.76
C LEU A 111 9.56 -9.30 -2.94
N GLU A 112 9.29 -8.87 -4.17
CA GLU A 112 9.57 -9.66 -5.38
C GLU A 112 11.06 -9.96 -5.52
N PHE A 113 11.89 -8.95 -5.30
CA PHE A 113 13.35 -9.10 -5.33
C PHE A 113 13.84 -10.06 -4.23
N ASN A 114 13.14 -10.13 -3.09
CA ASN A 114 13.35 -11.11 -2.03
C ASN A 114 12.69 -12.48 -2.30
N GLY A 115 12.24 -12.75 -3.51
CA GLY A 115 11.72 -14.05 -3.93
C GLY A 115 10.26 -14.33 -3.59
N CYS A 116 9.50 -13.36 -3.07
CA CYS A 116 8.07 -13.51 -2.83
C CYS A 116 7.26 -13.37 -4.12
N LYS A 117 6.10 -14.03 -4.19
CA LYS A 117 5.09 -13.74 -5.22
C LYS A 117 4.15 -12.66 -4.72
N VAL A 118 4.23 -11.47 -5.27
CA VAL A 118 3.40 -10.33 -4.87
C VAL A 118 2.20 -10.20 -5.81
N PHE A 119 1.03 -9.89 -5.24
CA PHE A 119 -0.19 -9.50 -5.94
C PHE A 119 -0.54 -8.08 -5.54
N ARG A 120 -0.52 -7.18 -6.50
CA ARG A 120 -0.93 -5.78 -6.34
C ARG A 120 -2.42 -5.68 -6.57
N VAL A 121 -3.14 -5.23 -5.57
CA VAL A 121 -4.59 -5.04 -5.68
C VAL A 121 -4.96 -3.60 -5.39
N ASN A 122 -6.09 -3.18 -5.92
CA ASN A 122 -6.66 -1.87 -5.67
C ASN A 122 -8.15 -2.02 -5.36
N LEU A 123 -8.67 -1.24 -4.43
CA LEU A 123 -10.09 -1.13 -4.13
C LEU A 123 -10.56 0.28 -4.51
N ASN A 124 -11.41 0.38 -5.52
CA ASN A 124 -12.10 1.63 -5.83
C ASN A 124 -13.32 1.78 -4.93
N ASN A 125 -13.38 2.87 -4.19
CA ASN A 125 -14.56 3.24 -3.41
C ASN A 125 -15.51 4.00 -4.35
N ASP A 126 -16.34 3.24 -5.07
CA ASP A 126 -17.22 3.72 -6.14
C ASP A 126 -18.69 3.84 -5.73
N ARG A 127 -18.97 3.74 -4.43
CA ARG A 127 -20.30 3.73 -3.83
C ARG A 127 -20.36 4.68 -2.63
N GLY A 128 -21.59 5.02 -2.22
CA GLY A 128 -21.88 5.78 -1.02
C GLY A 128 -22.27 7.23 -1.27
N VAL A 129 -22.69 7.92 -0.22
CA VAL A 129 -23.24 9.29 -0.30
C VAL A 129 -22.26 10.29 -0.92
N HIS A 130 -20.96 10.12 -0.72
CA HIS A 130 -19.95 11.02 -1.31
C HIS A 130 -19.93 10.96 -2.85
N ILE A 131 -20.16 9.77 -3.41
CA ILE A 131 -20.29 9.60 -4.87
C ILE A 131 -21.59 10.28 -5.34
N CYS A 132 -22.71 10.07 -4.61
CA CYS A 132 -23.99 10.69 -4.92
C CYS A 132 -23.95 12.22 -4.83
N LYS A 133 -23.12 12.80 -3.95
CA LYS A 133 -22.90 14.26 -3.88
C LYS A 133 -22.35 14.81 -5.20
N SER A 134 -21.35 14.19 -5.79
CA SER A 134 -20.82 14.58 -7.10
C SER A 134 -21.84 14.36 -8.23
N MET A 135 -22.54 13.21 -8.18
CA MET A 135 -23.58 12.89 -9.16
C MET A 135 -24.73 13.91 -9.13
N LEU A 136 -25.20 14.28 -7.94
CA LEU A 136 -26.25 15.27 -7.77
C LEU A 136 -25.83 16.64 -8.30
N ALA A 137 -24.61 17.06 -8.03
CA ALA A 137 -24.08 18.31 -8.56
C ALA A 137 -23.99 18.29 -10.08
N TYR A 138 -23.51 17.19 -10.67
CA TYR A 138 -23.49 17.05 -12.12
C TYR A 138 -24.91 17.06 -12.71
N LYS A 139 -25.85 16.34 -12.12
CA LYS A 139 -27.27 16.31 -12.58
C LYS A 139 -27.90 17.69 -12.56
N LYS A 140 -27.60 18.52 -11.54
CA LYS A 140 -28.21 19.85 -11.37
C LYS A 140 -27.51 20.95 -12.18
N TRP A 141 -26.18 20.87 -12.34
CA TRP A 141 -25.39 21.99 -12.86
C TRP A 141 -24.36 21.58 -13.91
N GLY A 142 -24.26 20.30 -14.23
CA GLY A 142 -23.32 19.79 -15.22
C GLY A 142 -23.78 19.92 -16.65
N ASP A 143 -25.12 19.99 -16.84
CA ASP A 143 -25.73 20.05 -18.16
C ASP A 143 -25.23 18.91 -19.08
N THR A 144 -24.90 19.21 -20.32
CA THR A 144 -24.31 18.28 -21.29
C THR A 144 -22.79 18.21 -21.27
N LYS A 145 -22.13 18.85 -20.29
CA LYS A 145 -20.69 18.93 -20.18
C LYS A 145 -20.04 17.56 -20.03
N THR A 146 -18.87 17.40 -20.63
CA THR A 146 -18.04 16.21 -20.52
C THR A 146 -16.58 16.60 -20.24
N PRO A 147 -15.73 15.69 -19.75
CA PRO A 147 -14.28 15.97 -19.61
C PRO A 147 -13.66 16.48 -20.92
N GLU A 148 -14.08 15.93 -22.04
CA GLU A 148 -13.59 16.28 -23.38
C GLU A 148 -14.03 17.69 -23.79
N SER A 149 -15.31 18.07 -23.58
CA SER A 149 -15.81 19.42 -23.92
C SER A 149 -15.15 20.50 -23.07
N GLU A 150 -14.83 20.20 -21.80
CA GLU A 150 -14.19 21.12 -20.87
C GLU A 150 -12.64 21.04 -20.95
N LYS A 151 -12.09 20.18 -21.81
CA LYS A 151 -10.63 19.94 -21.96
C LYS A 151 -9.96 19.64 -20.62
N LYS A 152 -10.62 18.89 -19.77
CA LYS A 152 -10.16 18.53 -18.43
C LYS A 152 -9.84 17.05 -18.31
N LYS A 153 -8.83 16.71 -17.50
CA LYS A 153 -8.59 15.33 -17.07
C LYS A 153 -9.86 14.80 -16.37
N SER A 154 -10.27 13.61 -16.69
CA SER A 154 -11.62 13.13 -16.39
C SER A 154 -11.91 12.96 -14.89
N ASP A 155 -10.94 12.56 -14.08
CA ASP A 155 -11.09 12.52 -12.61
C ASP A 155 -11.16 13.92 -11.98
N HIS A 156 -10.42 14.88 -12.51
CA HIS A 156 -10.52 16.28 -12.10
C HIS A 156 -11.88 16.88 -12.43
N PHE A 157 -12.41 16.57 -13.62
CA PHE A 157 -13.76 16.99 -14.02
C PHE A 157 -14.82 16.49 -13.02
N VAL A 158 -14.76 15.21 -12.63
CA VAL A 158 -15.68 14.67 -11.60
C VAL A 158 -15.47 15.35 -10.26
N GLY A 159 -14.24 15.61 -9.88
CA GLY A 159 -13.87 16.28 -8.61
C GLY A 159 -14.42 17.70 -8.50
N ASP A 160 -14.51 18.44 -9.62
CA ASP A 160 -15.09 19.79 -9.63
C ASP A 160 -16.55 19.79 -9.18
N PHE A 161 -17.30 18.77 -9.53
CA PHE A 161 -18.70 18.63 -9.08
C PHE A 161 -18.80 18.30 -7.59
N TYR A 162 -17.83 17.59 -7.03
CA TYR A 162 -17.78 17.41 -5.58
C TYR A 162 -17.50 18.73 -4.86
N VAL A 163 -16.58 19.55 -5.38
CA VAL A 163 -16.30 20.87 -4.85
C VAL A 163 -17.52 21.81 -5.00
N LEU A 164 -18.16 21.78 -6.17
CA LEU A 164 -19.38 22.55 -6.45
C LEU A 164 -20.51 22.17 -5.49
N TYR A 165 -20.73 20.88 -5.26
CA TYR A 165 -21.71 20.41 -4.29
C TYR A 165 -21.47 21.01 -2.90
N ASN A 166 -20.22 20.90 -2.37
CA ASN A 166 -19.89 21.39 -1.05
C ASN A 166 -20.06 22.93 -0.92
N ARG A 167 -19.83 23.68 -2.00
CA ARG A 167 -20.12 25.10 -2.06
C ARG A 167 -21.63 25.37 -2.00
N LYS A 168 -22.41 24.67 -2.84
CA LYS A 168 -23.86 24.83 -2.90
C LYS A 168 -24.57 24.32 -1.64
N LEU A 169 -24.02 23.36 -0.95
CA LEU A 169 -24.55 22.87 0.33
C LEU A 169 -24.61 23.97 1.40
N LYS A 170 -23.64 24.90 1.40
CA LYS A 170 -23.64 26.04 2.34
C LYS A 170 -24.79 27.01 2.08
N GLU A 171 -25.23 27.12 0.82
CA GLU A 171 -26.34 27.95 0.38
C GLU A 171 -27.69 27.23 0.57
N ASN A 172 -27.70 25.90 0.42
CA ASN A 172 -28.91 25.07 0.50
C ASN A 172 -28.60 23.76 1.27
N PRO A 173 -28.83 23.73 2.59
CA PRO A 173 -28.63 22.51 3.39
C PRO A 173 -29.50 21.31 2.98
N GLY A 174 -30.62 21.55 2.28
CA GLY A 174 -31.50 20.49 1.77
C GLY A 174 -30.84 19.52 0.77
N LEU A 175 -29.71 19.93 0.20
CA LEU A 175 -28.96 19.07 -0.74
C LEU A 175 -28.45 17.77 -0.09
N ASP A 176 -28.19 17.75 1.21
CA ASP A 176 -27.76 16.50 1.88
C ASP A 176 -28.88 15.45 1.86
N LYS A 177 -30.12 15.86 2.06
CA LYS A 177 -31.27 14.95 1.93
C LYS A 177 -31.42 14.43 0.49
N GLU A 178 -31.25 15.32 -0.50
CA GLU A 178 -31.31 14.91 -1.91
C GLU A 178 -30.19 13.91 -2.28
N ALA A 179 -28.99 14.09 -1.72
CA ALA A 179 -27.89 13.15 -1.94
C ALA A 179 -28.16 11.78 -1.28
N GLN A 180 -28.77 11.76 -0.09
CA GLN A 180 -29.22 10.52 0.54
C GLN A 180 -30.35 9.84 -0.26
N ASP A 181 -31.31 10.62 -0.77
CA ASP A 181 -32.37 10.08 -1.63
C ASP A 181 -31.79 9.50 -2.93
N MET A 182 -30.77 10.13 -3.50
CA MET A 182 -30.06 9.60 -4.67
C MET A 182 -29.34 8.27 -4.34
N LEU A 183 -28.75 8.14 -3.15
CA LEU A 183 -28.16 6.86 -2.69
C LEU A 183 -29.22 5.77 -2.57
N ARG A 184 -30.38 6.08 -1.99
CA ARG A 184 -31.51 5.12 -1.91
C ARG A 184 -31.99 4.69 -3.30
N LYS A 185 -32.06 5.61 -4.27
CA LYS A 185 -32.37 5.29 -5.67
C LYS A 185 -31.34 4.37 -6.29
N TRP A 186 -30.05 4.65 -6.06
CA TRP A 186 -28.96 3.79 -6.52
C TRP A 186 -29.11 2.37 -5.92
N GLU A 187 -29.35 2.26 -4.61
CA GLU A 187 -29.53 0.99 -3.89
C GLU A 187 -30.77 0.22 -4.34
N SER A 188 -31.83 0.90 -4.73
CA SER A 188 -33.04 0.28 -5.28
C SER A 188 -32.96 -0.10 -6.77
N GLY A 189 -31.83 0.19 -7.42
CA GLY A 189 -31.63 -0.17 -8.83
C GLY A 189 -32.27 0.80 -9.84
N ASP A 190 -32.54 2.07 -9.46
CA ASP A 190 -33.06 3.08 -10.35
C ASP A 190 -32.19 3.28 -11.59
N LYS A 191 -32.73 3.07 -12.77
CA LYS A 191 -31.98 3.01 -14.03
C LYS A 191 -31.24 4.32 -14.34
N GLU A 192 -31.92 5.46 -14.21
CA GLU A 192 -31.32 6.76 -14.49
C GLU A 192 -30.14 7.05 -13.56
N THR A 193 -30.32 6.76 -12.27
CA THR A 193 -29.28 6.94 -11.26
C THR A 193 -28.09 6.01 -11.52
N LEU A 194 -28.32 4.76 -11.90
CA LEU A 194 -27.27 3.81 -12.23
C LEU A 194 -26.51 4.18 -13.52
N GLU A 195 -27.19 4.71 -14.53
CA GLU A 195 -26.54 5.19 -15.76
C GLU A 195 -25.64 6.39 -15.48
N LEU A 196 -26.12 7.35 -14.71
CA LEU A 196 -25.33 8.50 -14.28
C LEU A 196 -24.12 8.06 -13.45
N TRP A 197 -24.33 7.16 -12.51
CA TRP A 197 -23.26 6.58 -11.70
C TRP A 197 -22.19 5.91 -12.55
N LYS A 198 -22.57 5.03 -13.48
CA LYS A 198 -21.64 4.36 -14.40
C LYS A 198 -20.83 5.36 -15.22
N LYS A 199 -21.51 6.38 -15.76
CA LYS A 199 -20.88 7.44 -16.56
C LYS A 199 -19.80 8.16 -15.77
N MET A 200 -20.11 8.64 -14.57
CA MET A 200 -19.19 9.43 -13.76
C MET A 200 -18.05 8.58 -13.18
N ASN A 201 -18.33 7.35 -12.74
CA ASN A 201 -17.30 6.41 -12.31
C ASN A 201 -16.31 6.07 -13.43
N ASN A 202 -16.80 5.85 -14.66
CA ASN A 202 -15.92 5.60 -15.80
C ASN A 202 -14.99 6.79 -16.06
N TRP A 203 -15.46 8.02 -15.92
CA TRP A 203 -14.61 9.21 -16.02
C TRP A 203 -13.53 9.24 -14.93
N ALA A 204 -13.91 9.02 -13.67
CA ALA A 204 -12.97 9.00 -12.55
C ALA A 204 -11.90 7.92 -12.74
N ILE A 205 -12.30 6.69 -13.05
CA ILE A 205 -11.40 5.54 -13.25
C ILE A 205 -10.48 5.77 -14.46
N LYS A 206 -10.99 6.35 -15.57
CA LYS A 206 -10.16 6.72 -16.72
C LYS A 206 -9.03 7.66 -16.30
N GLY A 207 -9.34 8.71 -15.53
CA GLY A 207 -8.34 9.66 -15.06
C GLY A 207 -7.35 9.03 -14.05
N PHE A 208 -7.80 8.12 -13.19
CA PHE A 208 -6.89 7.36 -12.32
C PHE A 208 -5.91 6.51 -13.12
N ASN A 209 -6.39 5.80 -14.13
CA ASN A 209 -5.55 4.95 -14.98
C ASN A 209 -4.48 5.75 -15.74
N GLU A 210 -4.81 6.99 -16.17
CA GLU A 210 -3.81 7.90 -16.73
C GLU A 210 -2.69 8.21 -15.73
N THR A 211 -3.06 8.51 -14.48
CA THR A 211 -2.08 8.75 -13.41
C THR A 211 -1.27 7.49 -13.10
N TYR A 212 -1.90 6.33 -12.97
CA TYR A 212 -1.20 5.07 -12.75
C TYR A 212 -0.17 4.79 -13.84
N LYS A 213 -0.52 5.06 -15.10
CA LYS A 213 0.39 4.90 -16.23
C LYS A 213 1.62 5.81 -16.11
N ILE A 214 1.44 7.08 -15.70
CA ILE A 214 2.55 8.05 -15.52
C ILE A 214 3.53 7.54 -14.44
N PHE A 215 3.02 7.00 -13.33
CA PHE A 215 3.84 6.47 -12.24
C PHE A 215 4.33 5.03 -12.45
N GLY A 216 3.96 4.39 -13.57
CA GLY A 216 4.32 3.01 -13.86
C GLY A 216 3.64 2.00 -12.93
N ILE A 217 2.51 2.35 -12.32
CA ILE A 217 1.74 1.50 -11.43
C ILE A 217 0.86 0.56 -12.24
N LYS A 218 0.90 -0.73 -11.89
CA LYS A 218 0.02 -1.76 -12.46
C LYS A 218 -0.55 -2.60 -11.33
N HIS A 219 -1.86 -2.79 -11.33
CA HIS A 219 -2.54 -3.69 -10.41
C HIS A 219 -2.84 -5.02 -11.10
N ASP A 220 -2.62 -6.13 -10.39
CA ASP A 220 -3.00 -7.47 -10.87
C ASP A 220 -4.52 -7.64 -10.84
N LYS A 221 -5.18 -6.98 -9.86
CA LYS A 221 -6.63 -6.97 -9.76
C LYS A 221 -7.14 -5.67 -9.12
N THR A 222 -8.23 -5.17 -9.66
CA THR A 222 -9.01 -4.07 -9.08
C THR A 222 -10.36 -4.60 -8.60
N TYR A 223 -10.73 -4.22 -7.40
CA TYR A 223 -12.03 -4.46 -6.80
C TYR A 223 -12.80 -3.14 -6.75
N ASN A 224 -14.11 -3.23 -6.83
CA ASN A 224 -15.01 -2.09 -6.66
C ASN A 224 -15.92 -2.36 -5.46
N GLU A 225 -16.09 -1.39 -4.58
CA GLU A 225 -16.93 -1.50 -3.38
C GLU A 225 -18.36 -1.90 -3.73
N SER A 226 -18.90 -1.32 -4.82
CA SER A 226 -20.25 -1.61 -5.33
C SER A 226 -20.49 -3.09 -5.63
N GLN A 227 -19.47 -3.87 -5.93
CA GLN A 227 -19.57 -5.30 -6.26
C GLN A 227 -19.57 -6.22 -5.02
N HIS A 228 -19.22 -5.68 -3.85
CA HIS A 228 -19.04 -6.47 -2.63
C HIS A 228 -19.95 -6.04 -1.48
N TYR A 229 -20.71 -4.97 -1.66
CA TYR A 229 -21.57 -4.40 -0.62
C TYR A 229 -22.58 -5.41 -0.05
N ASP A 230 -23.29 -6.14 -0.90
CA ASP A 230 -24.29 -7.11 -0.43
C ASP A 230 -23.70 -8.18 0.46
N LYS A 231 -22.53 -8.70 0.08
CA LYS A 231 -21.79 -9.67 0.91
C LYS A 231 -21.36 -9.09 2.26
N ALA A 232 -20.92 -7.85 2.27
CA ALA A 232 -20.56 -7.15 3.51
C ALA A 232 -21.78 -6.98 4.41
N LYS A 233 -22.93 -6.62 3.84
CA LYS A 233 -24.21 -6.51 4.55
C LYS A 233 -24.62 -7.84 5.22
N ASP A 234 -24.54 -8.94 4.49
CA ASP A 234 -24.85 -10.26 5.01
C ASP A 234 -23.93 -10.62 6.19
N ILE A 235 -22.63 -10.36 6.06
CA ILE A 235 -21.65 -10.59 7.14
C ILE A 235 -22.00 -9.75 8.38
N VAL A 236 -22.34 -8.47 8.19
CA VAL A 236 -22.72 -7.56 9.28
C VAL A 236 -23.99 -8.08 10.01
N LEU A 237 -25.02 -8.44 9.24
CA LEU A 237 -26.27 -8.94 9.80
C LEU A 237 -26.11 -10.28 10.53
N ASP A 238 -25.28 -11.17 10.01
CA ASP A 238 -24.98 -12.45 10.67
C ASP A 238 -24.20 -12.26 11.96
N ASN A 239 -23.26 -11.32 12.00
CA ASN A 239 -22.52 -11.03 13.22
C ASN A 239 -23.34 -10.24 14.25
N LEU A 240 -24.33 -9.46 13.80
CA LEU A 240 -25.33 -8.88 14.70
C LEU A 240 -26.16 -9.99 15.38
N LYS A 241 -26.65 -10.98 14.64
CA LYS A 241 -27.38 -12.14 15.18
C LYS A 241 -26.54 -12.93 16.18
N LYS A 242 -25.22 -13.03 15.96
CA LYS A 242 -24.26 -13.70 16.86
C LYS A 242 -23.87 -12.86 18.07
N GLY A 243 -24.35 -11.62 18.21
CA GLY A 243 -24.02 -10.71 19.30
C GLY A 243 -22.59 -10.14 19.23
N ILE A 244 -21.88 -10.31 18.11
CA ILE A 244 -20.53 -9.75 17.90
C ILE A 244 -20.63 -8.25 17.59
N PHE A 245 -21.62 -7.87 16.78
CA PHE A 245 -21.97 -6.47 16.54
C PHE A 245 -23.20 -6.08 17.37
N LYS A 246 -23.36 -4.79 17.61
CA LYS A 246 -24.44 -4.20 18.39
C LYS A 246 -25.22 -3.19 17.55
N LYS A 247 -26.42 -2.85 17.97
CA LYS A 247 -27.20 -1.73 17.45
C LYS A 247 -27.19 -0.59 18.47
N ASP A 248 -27.04 0.64 17.98
CA ASP A 248 -27.28 1.83 18.78
C ASP A 248 -28.78 2.22 18.81
N GLU A 249 -29.12 3.29 19.53
CA GLU A 249 -30.48 3.79 19.67
C GLU A 249 -31.07 4.29 18.33
N GLU A 250 -30.23 4.70 17.40
CA GLU A 250 -30.59 5.15 16.07
C GLU A 250 -30.76 4.00 15.06
N GLY A 251 -30.39 2.78 15.48
CA GLY A 251 -30.47 1.57 14.66
C GLY A 251 -29.24 1.28 13.82
N ASN A 252 -28.15 2.04 13.98
CA ASN A 252 -26.88 1.78 13.31
C ASN A 252 -26.21 0.54 13.93
N ILE A 253 -25.56 -0.25 13.08
CA ILE A 253 -24.84 -1.44 13.53
C ILE A 253 -23.36 -1.10 13.69
N TYR A 254 -22.81 -1.35 14.86
CA TYR A 254 -21.42 -1.04 15.16
C TYR A 254 -20.66 -2.20 15.82
N ALA A 255 -19.34 -2.17 15.67
CA ALA A 255 -18.42 -3.06 16.37
C ALA A 255 -17.86 -2.37 17.63
N GLU A 256 -18.01 -3.02 18.79
CA GLU A 256 -17.49 -2.53 20.06
C GLU A 256 -15.99 -2.85 20.17
N LEU A 257 -15.18 -1.85 19.95
CA LEU A 257 -13.71 -2.00 19.86
C LEU A 257 -12.97 -1.37 21.04
N GLU A 258 -13.66 -0.71 21.96
CA GLU A 258 -13.07 -0.04 23.13
C GLU A 258 -12.20 -0.96 23.99
N LYS A 259 -12.61 -2.23 24.11
CA LYS A 259 -11.82 -3.26 24.82
C LYS A 259 -10.43 -3.53 24.20
N TYR A 260 -10.20 -3.07 22.96
CA TYR A 260 -8.92 -3.15 22.27
C TYR A 260 -8.22 -1.79 22.17
N ASN A 261 -8.67 -0.78 22.92
CA ASN A 261 -8.20 0.63 22.84
C ASN A 261 -8.38 1.25 21.44
N LEU A 262 -9.43 0.84 20.73
CA LEU A 262 -9.81 1.38 19.43
C LEU A 262 -11.19 2.05 19.52
N PRO A 263 -11.45 3.12 18.74
CA PRO A 263 -12.79 3.70 18.68
C PRO A 263 -13.79 2.70 18.07
N ASN A 264 -15.02 2.72 18.56
CA ASN A 264 -16.10 1.96 17.95
C ASN A 264 -16.30 2.36 16.49
N LYS A 265 -16.69 1.40 15.64
CA LYS A 265 -16.90 1.59 14.20
C LYS A 265 -18.33 1.28 13.83
N ILE A 266 -18.94 2.18 13.09
CA ILE A 266 -20.26 2.07 12.48
C ILE A 266 -20.13 1.71 11.02
#